data_ed00e547b19b5949e81d9b09bc3464a3
#
_entry.id   ed00e547b19b5949e81d9b09bc3464a3
#
_cell.length_a   1.000
_cell.length_b   1.000
_cell.length_c   1.000
_cell.angle_alpha   90.00
_cell.angle_beta   90.00
_cell.angle_gamma   90.00
#
_symmetry.space_group_name_H-M   'P 1'
#
loop_
_entity.id
_entity.type
_entity.pdbx_description
1 polymer ?
#
loop_
_entity_poly.entity_id
_entity_poly.type
_entity_poly.pdbx_seq_one_letter_code
_entity_poly.pdbx_strand_id
1 'polypeptide(L)'
;MKIKKGFILRNVASTHIVVPVSQNILNYKGMLSLNETGAFLWAALEKGTDRAGLLAALLAEYEVPQEVAQADLEEFRARGEAIGALEP
;
A
#
# COMPACT_ATOMS: atom_id res chain seq x y z
N MET A 1 3.68 9.52 -4.03
CA MET A 1 3.47 8.36 -3.16
C MET A 1 4.48 7.28 -3.52
N LYS A 2 5.29 6.90 -2.57
CA LYS A 2 6.35 5.90 -2.77
C LYS A 2 6.45 5.00 -1.54
N ILE A 3 6.88 3.77 -1.76
CA ILE A 3 7.19 2.86 -0.66
C ILE A 3 8.57 3.25 -0.12
N LYS A 4 8.66 3.42 1.20
CA LYS A 4 9.95 3.66 1.85
C LYS A 4 10.82 2.41 1.74
N LYS A 5 12.12 2.61 1.58
CA LYS A 5 13.07 1.50 1.54
C LYS A 5 13.03 0.72 2.85
N GLY A 6 13.12 -0.58 2.75
CA GLY A 6 13.15 -1.44 3.92
C GLY A 6 11.82 -2.00 4.35
N PHE A 7 10.78 -1.82 3.56
CA PHE A 7 9.47 -2.44 3.81
C PHE A 7 9.14 -3.43 2.71
N ILE A 8 8.60 -4.57 3.11
CA ILE A 8 8.14 -5.58 2.16
C ILE A 8 6.76 -6.07 2.55
N LEU A 9 6.03 -6.56 1.56
CA LEU A 9 4.74 -7.20 1.78
C LEU A 9 4.95 -8.69 1.93
N ARG A 10 4.40 -9.27 3.00
CA ARG A 10 4.39 -10.71 3.22
C ARG A 10 2.97 -11.22 3.25
N ASN A 11 2.79 -12.41 2.66
CA ASN A 11 1.51 -13.10 2.71
C ASN A 11 1.65 -14.26 3.69
N VAL A 12 0.88 -14.19 4.77
CA VAL A 12 0.86 -15.23 5.80
C VAL A 12 -0.57 -15.75 5.87
N ALA A 13 -0.78 -16.98 5.42
CA ALA A 13 -2.12 -17.54 5.24
C ALA A 13 -2.93 -16.64 4.30
N SER A 14 -4.08 -16.12 4.73
CA SER A 14 -4.88 -15.21 3.93
C SER A 14 -4.67 -13.74 4.29
N THR A 15 -3.61 -13.45 5.05
CA THR A 15 -3.32 -12.11 5.56
C THR A 15 -2.15 -11.50 4.81
N HIS A 16 -2.29 -10.24 4.42
CA HIS A 16 -1.24 -9.47 3.77
C HIS A 16 -0.69 -8.48 4.79
N ILE A 17 0.60 -8.59 5.11
CA ILE A 17 1.22 -7.77 6.15
C ILE A 17 2.46 -7.09 5.59
N VAL A 18 2.56 -5.77 5.81
CA VAL A 18 3.76 -5.01 5.49
C VAL A 18 4.66 -5.01 6.71
N VAL A 19 5.91 -5.43 6.53
CA VAL A 19 6.86 -5.55 7.63
C VAL A 19 8.17 -4.86 7.25
N PRO A 20 8.90 -4.33 8.25
CA PRO A 20 10.23 -3.79 8.00
C PRO A 20 11.23 -4.94 7.83
N VAL A 21 12.20 -4.76 6.94
CA VAL A 21 13.30 -5.73 6.75
C VAL A 21 14.61 -5.23 7.34
N SER A 22 14.63 -4.00 7.87
CA SER A 22 15.82 -3.39 8.46
C SER A 22 15.53 -2.99 9.89
N GLN A 23 16.49 -3.26 10.79
CA GLN A 23 16.38 -2.85 12.17
C GLN A 23 16.59 -1.35 12.36
N ASN A 24 16.99 -0.65 11.31
CA ASN A 24 17.30 0.78 11.37
C ASN A 24 16.10 1.67 11.02
N ILE A 25 14.92 1.08 10.92
CA ILE A 25 13.70 1.85 10.66
C ILE A 25 13.17 2.37 12.00
N LEU A 26 13.48 3.63 12.30
CA LEU A 26 13.19 4.24 13.59
C LEU A 26 11.76 4.70 13.75
N ASN A 27 11.06 4.92 12.66
CA ASN A 27 9.70 5.49 12.68
C ASN A 27 8.61 4.46 12.44
N TYR A 28 8.96 3.19 12.56
CA TYR A 28 7.99 2.11 12.39
C TYR A 28 7.13 1.99 13.65
N LYS A 29 5.82 2.10 13.47
CA LYS A 29 4.88 2.12 14.60
C LYS A 29 3.88 0.98 14.55
N GLY A 30 4.34 -0.23 14.29
CA GLY A 30 3.49 -1.39 14.30
C GLY A 30 3.45 -2.09 12.95
N MET A 31 2.45 -2.93 12.74
CA MET A 31 2.28 -3.66 11.48
C MET A 31 1.14 -3.07 10.68
N LEU A 32 1.30 -3.06 9.36
CA LEU A 32 0.24 -2.65 8.45
C LEU A 32 -0.37 -3.90 7.83
N SER A 33 -1.61 -4.21 8.20
CA SER A 33 -2.37 -5.26 7.51
C SER A 33 -3.09 -4.65 6.33
N LEU A 34 -3.02 -5.31 5.19
CA LEU A 34 -3.69 -4.87 3.97
C LEU A 34 -4.73 -5.91 3.56
N ASN A 35 -5.87 -5.42 3.07
CA ASN A 35 -6.81 -6.29 2.37
C ASN A 35 -6.31 -6.54 0.94
N GLU A 36 -7.07 -7.28 0.15
CA GLU A 36 -6.64 -7.60 -1.22
C GLU A 36 -6.40 -6.35 -2.06
N THR A 37 -7.25 -5.35 -1.93
CA THR A 37 -7.09 -4.09 -2.65
C THR A 37 -5.81 -3.38 -2.24
N GLY A 38 -5.53 -3.31 -0.94
CA GLY A 38 -4.29 -2.71 -0.45
C GLY A 38 -3.05 -3.45 -0.91
N ALA A 39 -3.09 -4.79 -0.91
CA ALA A 39 -1.99 -5.60 -1.41
C ALA A 39 -1.75 -5.37 -2.91
N PHE A 40 -2.84 -5.24 -3.67
CA PHE A 40 -2.75 -4.92 -5.09
C PHE A 40 -2.08 -3.56 -5.31
N LEU A 41 -2.47 -2.55 -4.54
CA LEU A 41 -1.87 -1.22 -4.63
C LEU A 41 -0.39 -1.24 -4.27
N TRP A 42 -0.03 -1.98 -3.22
CA TRP A 42 1.35 -2.11 -2.81
C TRP A 42 2.20 -2.72 -3.92
N ALA A 43 1.72 -3.81 -4.53
CA ALA A 43 2.43 -4.47 -5.63
C ALA A 43 2.59 -3.53 -6.83
N ALA A 44 1.59 -2.72 -7.12
CA ALA A 44 1.67 -1.76 -8.21
C ALA A 44 2.72 -0.67 -7.93
N LEU A 45 2.80 -0.21 -6.67
CA LEU A 45 3.82 0.77 -6.27
C LEU A 45 5.22 0.19 -6.37
N GLU A 46 5.39 -1.09 -6.07
CA GLU A 46 6.69 -1.75 -6.19
C GLU A 46 7.20 -1.73 -7.62
N LYS A 47 6.29 -1.75 -8.59
CA LYS A 47 6.64 -1.69 -10.01
C LYS A 47 6.96 -0.27 -10.48
N GLY A 48 6.72 0.71 -9.64
CA GLY A 48 6.98 2.11 -9.97
C GLY A 48 5.82 2.76 -10.71
N THR A 49 4.98 3.45 -9.97
CA THR A 49 3.87 4.21 -10.55
C THR A 49 3.56 5.38 -9.62
N ASP A 50 2.68 6.26 -10.03
CA ASP A 50 2.24 7.38 -9.23
C ASP A 50 0.77 7.20 -8.82
N ARG A 51 0.21 8.21 -8.15
CA ARG A 51 -1.17 8.17 -7.68
C ARG A 51 -2.16 7.96 -8.83
N ALA A 52 -1.96 8.68 -9.94
CA ALA A 52 -2.84 8.53 -11.09
C ALA A 52 -2.77 7.13 -11.68
N GLY A 53 -1.57 6.55 -11.74
CA GLY A 53 -1.38 5.18 -12.20
C GLY A 53 -2.02 4.15 -11.29
N LEU A 54 -1.98 4.38 -9.97
CA LEU A 54 -2.64 3.50 -9.01
C LEU A 54 -4.15 3.51 -9.19
N LEU A 55 -4.73 4.69 -9.36
CA LEU A 55 -6.17 4.81 -9.58
C LEU A 55 -6.58 4.10 -10.86
N ALA A 56 -5.83 4.34 -11.94
CA ALA A 56 -6.11 3.68 -13.21
C ALA A 56 -6.01 2.16 -13.10
N ALA A 57 -5.02 1.65 -12.37
CA ALA A 57 -4.85 0.22 -12.16
C ALA A 57 -6.02 -0.38 -11.37
N LEU A 58 -6.49 0.32 -10.34
CA LEU A 58 -7.65 -0.13 -9.58
C LEU A 58 -8.90 -0.23 -10.45
N LEU A 59 -9.14 0.79 -11.25
CA LEU A 59 -10.32 0.83 -12.12
C LEU A 59 -10.25 -0.24 -13.22
N ALA A 60 -9.04 -0.62 -13.64
CA ALA A 60 -8.86 -1.68 -14.62
C ALA A 60 -9.04 -3.07 -14.02
N GLU A 61 -8.67 -3.25 -12.76
CA GLU A 61 -8.71 -4.57 -12.11
C GLU A 61 -10.05 -4.88 -11.47
N TYR A 62 -10.71 -3.87 -10.90
CA TYR A 62 -11.94 -4.05 -10.15
C TYR A 62 -13.09 -3.29 -10.79
N GLU A 63 -14.27 -3.89 -10.79
CA GLU A 63 -15.48 -3.22 -11.27
C GLU A 63 -16.10 -2.43 -10.13
N VAL A 64 -15.54 -1.27 -9.85
CA VAL A 64 -16.01 -0.39 -8.78
C VAL A 64 -16.19 1.02 -9.31
N PRO A 65 -17.11 1.81 -8.73
CA PRO A 65 -17.20 3.22 -9.08
C PRO A 65 -15.90 3.95 -8.77
N GLN A 66 -15.63 4.99 -9.55
CA GLN A 66 -14.42 5.77 -9.36
C GLN A 66 -14.31 6.34 -7.94
N GLU A 67 -15.44 6.75 -7.37
CA GLU A 67 -15.49 7.28 -6.01
C GLU A 67 -15.02 6.27 -4.97
N VAL A 68 -15.39 5.00 -5.15
CA VAL A 68 -14.97 3.93 -4.27
C VAL A 68 -13.48 3.66 -4.43
N ALA A 69 -13.00 3.64 -5.66
CA ALA A 69 -11.57 3.43 -5.93
C ALA A 69 -10.73 4.55 -5.32
N GLN A 70 -11.18 5.80 -5.44
CA GLN A 70 -10.49 6.94 -4.84
C GLN A 70 -10.47 6.87 -3.32
N ALA A 71 -11.57 6.44 -2.71
CA ALA A 71 -11.64 6.30 -1.25
C ALA A 71 -10.70 5.19 -0.76
N ASP A 72 -10.65 4.07 -1.47
CA ASP A 72 -9.77 2.96 -1.13
C ASP A 72 -8.30 3.37 -1.25
N LEU A 73 -7.97 4.10 -2.31
CA LEU A 73 -6.62 4.59 -2.51
C LEU A 73 -6.21 5.56 -1.40
N GLU A 74 -7.10 6.45 -1.01
CA GLU A 74 -6.82 7.42 0.04
C GLU A 74 -6.66 6.75 1.40
N GLU A 75 -7.46 5.76 1.72
CA GLU A 75 -7.32 4.99 2.95
C GLU A 75 -5.98 4.26 2.97
N PHE A 76 -5.60 3.63 1.86
CA PHE A 76 -4.32 2.95 1.73
C PHE A 76 -3.16 3.92 1.98
N ARG A 77 -3.20 5.10 1.36
CA ARG A 77 -2.18 6.13 1.53
C ARG A 77 -2.08 6.57 2.98
N ALA A 78 -3.22 6.89 3.59
CA ALA A 78 -3.25 7.41 4.96
C ALA A 78 -2.69 6.38 5.95
N ARG A 79 -3.08 5.12 5.82
CA ARG A 79 -2.60 4.06 6.70
C ARG A 79 -1.10 3.80 6.50
N GLY A 80 -0.65 3.78 5.26
CA GLY A 80 0.77 3.56 4.96
C GLY A 80 1.65 4.69 5.45
N GLU A 81 1.20 5.94 5.32
CA GLU A 81 1.95 7.09 5.81
C GLU A 81 1.96 7.13 7.34
N ALA A 82 0.85 6.74 7.98
CA ALA A 82 0.74 6.77 9.43
C ALA A 82 1.75 5.85 10.12
N ILE A 83 2.07 4.71 9.54
CA ILE A 83 3.06 3.79 10.10
C ILE A 83 4.47 4.04 9.56
N GLY A 84 4.64 4.97 8.65
CA GLY A 84 5.93 5.30 8.07
C GLY A 84 6.39 4.38 6.94
N ALA A 85 5.49 3.61 6.35
CA ALA A 85 5.84 2.71 5.25
C ALA A 85 5.73 3.37 3.87
N LEU A 86 4.96 4.44 3.76
CA LEU A 86 4.82 5.21 2.53
C LEU A 86 5.27 6.64 2.75
N GLU A 87 5.86 7.23 1.71
CA GLU A 87 6.17 8.65 1.69
C GLU A 87 5.35 9.35 0.60
N PRO A 88 5.08 10.64 0.77
CA PRO A 88 4.27 11.43 -0.17
C PRO A 88 4.78 11.43 -1.59
#